data_b00605a5ca37623c5c4efb5dc5c41aa1
#
_entry.id   b00605a5ca37623c5c4efb5dc5c41aa1
#
_cell.length_a   1.000
_cell.length_b   1.000
_cell.length_c   1.000
_cell.angle_alpha   90.00
_cell.angle_beta   90.00
_cell.angle_gamma   90.00
#
_symmetry.space_group_name_H-M   'P 1'
#
loop_
_entity.id
_entity.type
_entity.pdbx_description
1 polymer ?
#
loop_
_entity_poly.entity_id
_entity_poly.type
_entity_poly.pdbx_seq_one_letter_code
_entity_poly.pdbx_strand_id
1 'polypeptide(L)'
;MKHRAKPRPTQQPSYIFQVESLSHEGRGIAHYGSHPDHPAEKQGKKVFINYALPGETVKAQITHAVKRLEEADAVQLLSEASAFRVEPKCPHFKSCGGCNMQHIHPYEQIRLKQEVLKSHLQHFAGIQPEEWLPHLRSLREDYRRKARIGVRYLPHKDQLVVGFRERQTNKLTSIDRCLVLDQAFGSITRLKQLLQSLTAKAAIGHIELAMGDCDIALTVRHTEKKNTEDV
;
A
#
# COMPACT_ATOMS: atom_id res chain seq x y z
N MET A 1 10.58 -14.77 31.41
CA MET A 1 10.92 -15.52 30.17
C MET A 1 11.53 -14.55 29.15
N LYS A 2 12.82 -14.68 28.83
CA LYS A 2 13.49 -13.81 27.85
C LYS A 2 13.08 -14.24 26.45
N HIS A 3 12.27 -13.45 25.73
CA HIS A 3 12.03 -13.64 24.31
C HIS A 3 13.35 -13.46 23.54
N ARG A 4 13.95 -14.57 23.14
CA ARG A 4 15.06 -14.58 22.19
C ARG A 4 14.58 -13.93 20.90
N ALA A 5 15.14 -12.79 20.53
CA ALA A 5 14.94 -12.18 19.22
C ALA A 5 15.33 -13.21 18.15
N LYS A 6 14.41 -13.53 17.25
CA LYS A 6 14.73 -14.35 16.07
C LYS A 6 15.83 -13.65 15.28
N PRO A 7 16.86 -14.37 14.82
CA PRO A 7 17.90 -13.78 13.99
C PRO A 7 17.25 -13.14 12.75
N ARG A 8 17.74 -11.94 12.35
CA ARG A 8 17.34 -11.32 11.08
C ARG A 8 17.66 -12.32 9.97
N PRO A 9 16.74 -12.59 9.06
CA PRO A 9 17.02 -13.49 7.96
C PRO A 9 18.15 -12.90 7.11
N THR A 10 19.14 -13.73 6.80
CA THR A 10 20.03 -13.64 5.63
C THR A 10 19.24 -13.08 4.44
N GLN A 11 19.87 -12.27 3.58
CA GLN A 11 19.26 -11.64 2.40
C GLN A 11 18.22 -12.54 1.77
N GLN A 12 16.98 -12.04 1.71
CA GLN A 12 15.89 -12.81 1.11
C GLN A 12 16.22 -13.04 -0.37
N PRO A 13 15.95 -14.23 -0.93
CA PRO A 13 16.31 -14.57 -2.30
C PRO A 13 15.62 -13.64 -3.30
N SER A 14 16.31 -13.35 -4.39
CA SER A 14 15.78 -12.58 -5.51
C SER A 14 15.81 -13.42 -6.77
N TYR A 15 14.78 -13.33 -7.59
CA TYR A 15 14.66 -14.05 -8.85
C TYR A 15 14.18 -13.11 -9.96
N ILE A 16 14.38 -13.54 -11.21
CA ILE A 16 13.94 -12.80 -12.39
C ILE A 16 12.59 -13.36 -12.82
N PHE A 17 11.59 -12.48 -12.98
CA PHE A 17 10.25 -12.86 -13.41
C PHE A 17 9.80 -12.02 -14.60
N GLN A 18 9.12 -12.66 -15.54
CA GLN A 18 8.29 -11.99 -16.52
C GLN A 18 6.89 -11.86 -15.94
N VAL A 19 6.36 -10.64 -15.88
CA VAL A 19 5.05 -10.34 -15.33
C VAL A 19 3.97 -10.61 -16.37
N GLU A 20 3.05 -11.51 -16.06
CA GLU A 20 2.03 -12.01 -17.00
C GLU A 20 0.75 -11.17 -16.95
N SER A 21 0.30 -10.80 -15.75
CA SER A 21 -0.97 -10.11 -15.53
C SER A 21 -0.94 -9.30 -14.24
N LEU A 22 -2.07 -8.66 -13.90
CA LEU A 22 -2.24 -7.90 -12.66
C LEU A 22 -3.30 -8.55 -11.77
N SER A 23 -3.03 -8.62 -10.47
CA SER A 23 -4.02 -9.01 -9.46
C SER A 23 -5.02 -7.88 -9.19
N HIS A 24 -6.16 -8.21 -8.56
CA HIS A 24 -7.15 -7.21 -8.12
C HIS A 24 -6.59 -6.17 -7.12
N GLU A 25 -5.50 -6.49 -6.44
CA GLU A 25 -4.82 -5.57 -5.53
C GLU A 25 -3.77 -4.69 -6.23
N GLY A 26 -3.60 -4.82 -7.55
CA GLY A 26 -2.62 -4.06 -8.32
C GLY A 26 -1.18 -4.59 -8.22
N ARG A 27 -1.01 -5.88 -7.89
CA ARG A 27 0.28 -6.57 -7.89
C ARG A 27 0.46 -7.33 -9.20
N GLY A 28 1.66 -7.30 -9.78
CA GLY A 28 2.01 -8.17 -10.90
C GLY A 28 1.89 -9.64 -10.51
N ILE A 29 1.44 -10.47 -11.43
CA ILE A 29 1.38 -11.92 -11.29
C ILE A 29 2.41 -12.54 -12.22
N ALA A 30 3.23 -13.43 -11.67
CA ALA A 30 4.18 -14.24 -12.41
C ALA A 30 4.20 -15.65 -11.81
N HIS A 31 4.85 -16.57 -12.53
CA HIS A 31 5.07 -17.94 -12.05
C HIS A 31 6.54 -18.30 -12.13
N TYR A 32 7.00 -19.15 -11.24
CA TYR A 32 8.29 -19.80 -11.40
C TYR A 32 8.25 -20.67 -12.67
N GLY A 33 9.17 -20.42 -13.57
CA GLY A 33 9.25 -21.09 -14.86
C GLY A 33 10.64 -21.68 -15.11
N SER A 34 11.00 -21.87 -16.37
CA SER A 34 12.26 -22.45 -16.81
C SER A 34 13.47 -21.51 -16.74
N HIS A 35 13.34 -20.32 -16.12
CA HIS A 35 14.47 -19.40 -15.96
C HIS A 35 15.58 -20.04 -15.13
N PRO A 36 16.86 -19.92 -15.52
CA PRO A 36 17.98 -20.62 -14.86
C PRO A 36 18.15 -20.33 -13.36
N ASP A 37 17.70 -19.14 -12.89
CA ASP A 37 17.77 -18.78 -11.47
C ASP A 37 16.58 -19.32 -10.65
N HIS A 38 15.59 -19.95 -11.29
CA HIS A 38 14.42 -20.48 -10.61
C HIS A 38 14.68 -21.87 -10.02
N PRO A 39 14.43 -22.08 -8.71
CA PRO A 39 14.53 -23.40 -8.10
C PRO A 39 13.52 -24.37 -8.74
N ALA A 40 13.99 -25.57 -9.11
CA ALA A 40 13.17 -26.60 -9.77
C ALA A 40 11.94 -26.99 -8.94
N GLU A 41 12.09 -27.04 -7.61
CA GLU A 41 11.00 -27.37 -6.67
C GLU A 41 9.89 -26.32 -6.59
N LYS A 42 10.11 -25.13 -7.15
CA LYS A 42 9.11 -24.06 -7.20
C LYS A 42 8.40 -23.92 -8.53
N GLN A 43 8.70 -24.75 -9.51
CA GLN A 43 8.11 -24.72 -10.83
C GLN A 43 6.58 -24.59 -10.78
N GLY A 44 6.02 -23.62 -11.54
CA GLY A 44 4.59 -23.34 -11.59
C GLY A 44 4.03 -22.60 -10.37
N LYS A 45 4.81 -22.36 -9.32
CA LYS A 45 4.36 -21.64 -8.14
C LYS A 45 4.13 -20.16 -8.47
N LYS A 46 2.98 -19.63 -8.04
CA LYS A 46 2.57 -18.24 -8.29
C LYS A 46 3.33 -17.26 -7.40
N VAL A 47 3.71 -16.12 -7.97
CA VAL A 47 4.35 -14.99 -7.28
C VAL A 47 3.56 -13.71 -7.53
N PHE A 48 3.21 -13.00 -6.46
CA PHE A 48 2.65 -11.65 -6.52
C PHE A 48 3.75 -10.63 -6.32
N ILE A 49 3.96 -9.78 -7.30
CA ILE A 49 5.08 -8.85 -7.33
C ILE A 49 4.58 -7.41 -7.23
N ASN A 50 4.90 -6.73 -6.13
CA ASN A 50 4.61 -5.31 -5.98
C ASN A 50 5.43 -4.48 -6.98
N TYR A 51 4.87 -3.37 -7.46
CA TYR A 51 5.53 -2.39 -8.34
C TYR A 51 5.92 -2.90 -9.73
N ALA A 52 5.37 -4.02 -10.18
CA ALA A 52 5.61 -4.61 -11.49
C ALA A 52 4.36 -4.57 -12.36
N LEU A 53 4.52 -4.38 -13.67
CA LEU A 53 3.44 -4.28 -14.65
C LEU A 53 3.48 -5.45 -15.63
N PRO A 54 2.32 -5.86 -16.17
CA PRO A 54 2.26 -6.89 -17.21
C PRO A 54 3.18 -6.56 -18.38
N GLY A 55 3.89 -7.57 -18.88
CA GLY A 55 4.86 -7.45 -19.98
C GLY A 55 6.27 -7.06 -19.54
N GLU A 56 6.47 -6.61 -18.31
CA GLU A 56 7.80 -6.28 -17.78
C GLU A 56 8.55 -7.52 -17.31
N THR A 57 9.88 -7.51 -17.49
CA THR A 57 10.80 -8.44 -16.82
C THR A 57 11.46 -7.72 -15.66
N VAL A 58 11.33 -8.27 -14.46
CA VAL A 58 11.82 -7.65 -13.23
C VAL A 58 12.66 -8.62 -12.41
N LYS A 59 13.67 -8.09 -11.73
CA LYS A 59 14.28 -8.77 -10.61
C LYS A 59 13.45 -8.46 -9.37
N ALA A 60 12.89 -9.50 -8.73
CA ALA A 60 12.03 -9.37 -7.59
C ALA A 60 12.60 -10.09 -6.36
N GLN A 61 12.61 -9.40 -5.23
CA GLN A 61 13.04 -9.93 -3.94
C GLN A 61 11.83 -10.53 -3.21
N ILE A 62 11.94 -11.79 -2.82
CA ILE A 62 10.85 -12.47 -2.08
C ILE A 62 10.72 -11.85 -0.69
N THR A 63 9.53 -11.38 -0.35
CA THR A 63 9.22 -10.77 0.94
C THR A 63 8.45 -11.69 1.86
N HIS A 64 7.62 -12.56 1.30
CA HIS A 64 6.84 -13.54 2.03
C HIS A 64 6.66 -14.82 1.21
N ALA A 65 6.74 -15.98 1.86
CA ALA A 65 6.60 -17.26 1.19
C ALA A 65 5.68 -18.19 1.97
N VAL A 66 4.65 -18.70 1.30
CA VAL A 66 3.77 -19.78 1.80
C VAL A 66 3.74 -20.94 0.80
N LYS A 67 3.13 -22.05 1.18
CA LYS A 67 3.16 -23.28 0.36
C LYS A 67 2.70 -23.07 -1.09
N ARG A 68 1.63 -22.30 -1.31
CA ARG A 68 0.98 -22.16 -2.62
C ARG A 68 1.36 -20.90 -3.41
N LEU A 69 1.89 -19.88 -2.76
CA LEU A 69 2.23 -18.60 -3.39
C LEU A 69 3.39 -17.93 -2.67
N GLU A 70 4.01 -16.99 -3.36
CA GLU A 70 5.01 -16.10 -2.78
C GLU A 70 4.65 -14.63 -3.08
N GLU A 71 5.13 -13.73 -2.24
CA GLU A 71 5.05 -12.31 -2.44
C GLU A 71 6.45 -11.74 -2.60
N ALA A 72 6.59 -10.77 -3.49
CA ALA A 72 7.86 -10.16 -3.80
C ALA A 72 7.71 -8.66 -4.07
N ASP A 73 8.81 -7.94 -3.96
CA ASP A 73 8.92 -6.56 -4.38
C ASP A 73 9.88 -6.47 -5.59
N ALA A 74 9.43 -5.83 -6.67
CA ALA A 74 10.30 -5.53 -7.81
C ALA A 74 11.38 -4.53 -7.35
N VAL A 75 12.64 -4.98 -7.38
CA VAL A 75 13.81 -4.18 -6.97
C VAL A 75 14.55 -3.60 -8.16
N GLN A 76 14.39 -4.19 -9.34
CA GLN A 76 15.01 -3.72 -10.57
C GLN A 76 14.14 -4.10 -11.78
N LEU A 77 13.97 -3.17 -12.72
CA LEU A 77 13.39 -3.42 -14.03
C LEU A 77 14.53 -3.87 -14.96
N LEU A 78 14.35 -4.98 -15.66
CA LEU A 78 15.36 -5.58 -16.55
C LEU A 78 14.97 -5.46 -18.03
N SER A 79 13.70 -5.27 -18.35
CA SER A 79 13.21 -4.98 -19.71
C SER A 79 13.02 -3.49 -19.93
N GLU A 80 12.59 -3.11 -21.12
CA GLU A 80 11.98 -1.80 -21.32
C GLU A 80 10.78 -1.62 -20.41
N ALA A 81 10.59 -0.40 -19.90
CA ALA A 81 9.45 -0.07 -19.07
C ALA A 81 8.16 -0.17 -19.90
N SER A 82 7.10 -0.66 -19.29
CA SER A 82 5.77 -0.60 -19.90
C SER A 82 5.44 0.85 -20.30
N ALA A 83 4.85 1.04 -21.48
CA ALA A 83 4.38 2.36 -21.94
C ALA A 83 3.39 3.03 -20.96
N PHE A 84 2.80 2.24 -20.09
CA PHE A 84 1.87 2.71 -19.06
C PHE A 84 2.52 2.94 -17.68
N ARG A 85 3.83 2.75 -17.57
CA ARG A 85 4.56 3.07 -16.35
C ARG A 85 4.74 4.57 -16.21
N VAL A 86 4.43 5.08 -15.04
CA VAL A 86 4.66 6.49 -14.67
C VAL A 86 5.39 6.58 -13.34
N GLU A 87 6.10 7.69 -13.13
CA GLU A 87 6.73 7.96 -11.84
C GLU A 87 5.64 8.32 -10.81
N PRO A 88 5.61 7.64 -9.65
CA PRO A 88 4.67 7.96 -8.58
C PRO A 88 4.89 9.37 -8.02
N LYS A 89 3.85 10.19 -7.97
CA LYS A 89 3.92 11.54 -7.41
C LYS A 89 4.14 11.56 -5.88
N CYS A 90 3.68 10.52 -5.18
CA CYS A 90 3.80 10.45 -3.73
C CYS A 90 5.19 9.92 -3.32
N PRO A 91 5.99 10.69 -2.56
CA PRO A 91 7.32 10.25 -2.13
C PRO A 91 7.27 9.04 -1.19
N HIS A 92 6.12 8.76 -0.61
CA HIS A 92 5.92 7.63 0.30
C HIS A 92 5.36 6.37 -0.38
N PHE A 93 5.22 6.35 -1.71
CA PHE A 93 4.51 5.29 -2.43
C PHE A 93 5.06 3.88 -2.14
N LYS A 94 6.37 3.71 -2.05
CA LYS A 94 6.98 2.39 -1.77
C LYS A 94 6.93 1.99 -0.30
N SER A 95 6.89 2.93 0.62
CA SER A 95 6.86 2.67 2.07
C SER A 95 5.45 2.61 2.63
N CYS A 96 4.60 3.56 2.26
CA CYS A 96 3.22 3.64 2.73
C CYS A 96 2.34 2.56 2.08
N GLY A 97 1.59 1.80 2.89
CA GLY A 97 0.67 0.77 2.42
C GLY A 97 -0.67 1.28 1.88
N GLY A 98 -0.88 2.60 1.81
CA GLY A 98 -2.17 3.19 1.44
C GLY A 98 -2.49 3.19 -0.06
N CYS A 99 -1.49 3.06 -0.94
CA CYS A 99 -1.66 3.10 -2.39
C CYS A 99 -0.84 2.02 -3.07
N ASN A 100 -1.42 1.35 -4.09
CA ASN A 100 -0.78 0.22 -4.77
C ASN A 100 -0.47 0.48 -6.24
N MET A 101 -1.09 1.49 -6.89
CA MET A 101 -1.10 1.61 -8.34
C MET A 101 -0.56 2.97 -8.85
N GLN A 102 0.10 3.79 -8.02
CA GLN A 102 0.57 5.10 -8.47
C GLN A 102 1.66 5.05 -9.56
N HIS A 103 2.31 3.91 -9.74
CA HIS A 103 3.29 3.67 -10.80
C HIS A 103 2.63 3.32 -12.15
N ILE A 104 1.30 3.30 -12.23
CA ILE A 104 0.52 2.95 -13.42
C ILE A 104 -0.20 4.19 -13.92
N HIS A 105 -0.15 4.45 -15.22
CA HIS A 105 -0.90 5.53 -15.84
C HIS A 105 -2.39 5.42 -15.51
N PRO A 106 -3.07 6.50 -15.10
CA PRO A 106 -4.45 6.43 -14.57
C PRO A 106 -5.49 5.81 -15.53
N TYR A 107 -5.35 6.01 -16.83
CA TYR A 107 -6.23 5.36 -17.79
C TYR A 107 -6.03 3.85 -17.80
N GLU A 108 -4.79 3.40 -17.71
CA GLU A 108 -4.46 1.99 -17.65
C GLU A 108 -4.92 1.34 -16.34
N GLN A 109 -4.88 2.06 -15.23
CA GLN A 109 -5.44 1.57 -13.96
C GLN A 109 -6.91 1.16 -14.09
N ILE A 110 -7.70 1.95 -14.83
CA ILE A 110 -9.12 1.67 -15.04
C ILE A 110 -9.29 0.45 -15.94
N ARG A 111 -8.54 0.38 -17.05
CA ARG A 111 -8.56 -0.78 -17.95
C ARG A 111 -8.19 -2.07 -17.22
N LEU A 112 -7.11 -2.06 -16.43
CA LEU A 112 -6.68 -3.22 -15.66
C LEU A 112 -7.71 -3.65 -14.62
N LYS A 113 -8.36 -2.71 -13.92
CA LYS A 113 -9.45 -3.00 -12.98
C LYS A 113 -10.67 -3.61 -13.68
N GLN A 114 -11.01 -3.15 -14.88
CA GLN A 114 -12.08 -3.69 -15.67
C GLN A 114 -11.77 -5.13 -16.13
N GLU A 115 -10.54 -5.41 -16.57
CA GLU A 115 -10.12 -6.77 -16.92
C GLU A 115 -10.17 -7.72 -15.72
N VAL A 116 -9.77 -7.26 -14.54
CA VAL A 116 -9.90 -8.03 -13.29
C VAL A 116 -11.37 -8.34 -13.00
N LEU A 117 -12.25 -7.34 -13.08
CA LEU A 117 -13.69 -7.54 -12.87
C LEU A 117 -14.27 -8.54 -13.87
N LYS A 118 -13.94 -8.39 -15.14
CA LYS A 118 -14.34 -9.31 -16.22
C LYS A 118 -13.89 -10.75 -15.93
N SER A 119 -12.63 -10.91 -15.54
CA SER A 119 -12.09 -12.21 -15.15
C SER A 119 -12.81 -12.82 -13.94
N HIS A 120 -13.14 -12.00 -12.93
CA HIS A 120 -13.88 -12.47 -11.76
C HIS A 120 -15.31 -12.91 -12.11
N LEU A 121 -16.03 -12.13 -12.93
CA LEU A 121 -17.38 -12.48 -13.36
C LEU A 121 -17.38 -13.82 -14.13
N GLN A 122 -16.44 -13.97 -15.06
CA GLN A 122 -16.30 -15.21 -15.82
C GLN A 122 -15.91 -16.38 -14.95
N HIS A 123 -14.89 -16.21 -14.07
CA HIS A 123 -14.29 -17.33 -13.33
C HIS A 123 -15.15 -17.79 -12.14
N PHE A 124 -15.76 -16.85 -11.39
CA PHE A 124 -16.52 -17.21 -10.19
C PHE A 124 -18.01 -17.41 -10.44
N ALA A 125 -18.57 -16.71 -11.43
CA ALA A 125 -20.01 -16.76 -11.69
C ALA A 125 -20.37 -17.35 -13.06
N GLY A 126 -19.41 -17.54 -13.97
CA GLY A 126 -19.69 -17.98 -15.34
C GLY A 126 -20.45 -16.95 -16.18
N ILE A 127 -20.46 -15.67 -15.74
CA ILE A 127 -21.24 -14.60 -16.34
C ILE A 127 -20.38 -13.77 -17.25
N GLN A 128 -20.91 -13.45 -18.43
CA GLN A 128 -20.40 -12.41 -19.30
C GLN A 128 -21.46 -11.31 -19.43
N PRO A 129 -21.16 -10.05 -19.08
CA PRO A 129 -22.07 -8.94 -19.30
C PRO A 129 -22.41 -8.79 -20.79
N GLU A 130 -23.66 -8.51 -21.11
CA GLU A 130 -24.10 -8.22 -22.48
C GLU A 130 -23.48 -6.92 -23.00
N GLU A 131 -23.30 -5.95 -22.10
CA GLU A 131 -22.73 -4.65 -22.43
C GLU A 131 -21.80 -4.15 -21.31
N TRP A 132 -20.73 -3.48 -21.69
CA TRP A 132 -19.85 -2.74 -20.80
C TRP A 132 -20.09 -1.25 -20.99
N LEU A 133 -20.77 -0.63 -20.04
CA LEU A 133 -20.94 0.81 -20.04
C LEU A 133 -19.61 1.54 -19.85
N PRO A 134 -19.47 2.79 -20.34
CA PRO A 134 -18.31 3.61 -20.08
C PRO A 134 -18.05 3.73 -18.56
N HIS A 135 -16.80 3.54 -18.18
CA HIS A 135 -16.41 3.59 -16.76
C HIS A 135 -16.55 5.00 -16.19
N LEU A 136 -17.04 5.07 -14.96
CA LEU A 136 -17.09 6.31 -14.19
C LEU A 136 -15.68 6.69 -13.73
N ARG A 137 -15.37 7.97 -13.84
CA ARG A 137 -14.09 8.56 -13.40
C ARG A 137 -14.34 9.59 -12.32
N SER A 138 -13.44 9.64 -11.33
CA SER A 138 -13.41 10.67 -10.32
C SER A 138 -12.04 11.36 -10.30
N LEU A 139 -11.84 12.28 -9.38
CA LEU A 139 -10.55 12.88 -9.10
C LEU A 139 -9.51 11.78 -8.78
N ARG A 140 -8.28 12.02 -9.17
CA ARG A 140 -7.15 11.10 -8.92
C ARG A 140 -6.46 11.39 -7.59
N GLU A 141 -6.51 12.62 -7.17
CA GLU A 141 -5.96 13.17 -5.93
C GLU A 141 -7.10 13.86 -5.19
N ASP A 142 -6.91 14.12 -3.90
CA ASP A 142 -7.82 14.89 -3.04
C ASP A 142 -9.29 14.36 -3.01
N TYR A 143 -9.51 13.06 -3.26
CA TYR A 143 -10.85 12.46 -3.32
C TYR A 143 -11.30 11.81 -2.01
N ARG A 144 -10.38 11.53 -1.10
CA ARG A 144 -10.68 10.74 0.11
C ARG A 144 -11.16 11.63 1.24
N ARG A 145 -12.42 11.46 1.61
CA ARG A 145 -13.12 12.21 2.65
C ARG A 145 -13.13 11.52 4.02
N LYS A 146 -12.46 10.37 4.16
CA LYS A 146 -12.34 9.65 5.45
C LYS A 146 -11.00 8.91 5.52
N ALA A 147 -10.33 9.05 6.67
CA ALA A 147 -9.07 8.34 6.91
C ALA A 147 -8.88 8.00 8.39
N ARG A 148 -8.19 6.88 8.64
CA ARG A 148 -7.62 6.55 9.94
C ARG A 148 -6.11 6.66 9.82
N ILE A 149 -5.53 7.58 10.57
CA ILE A 149 -4.10 7.87 10.59
C ILE A 149 -3.53 7.31 11.90
N GLY A 150 -2.52 6.47 11.80
CA GLY A 150 -1.84 5.90 12.95
C GLY A 150 -0.98 6.94 13.66
N VAL A 151 -0.91 6.84 14.98
CA VAL A 151 -0.05 7.66 15.82
C VAL A 151 0.80 6.73 16.68
N ARG A 152 2.08 7.00 16.79
CA ARG A 152 3.01 6.25 17.63
C ARG A 152 4.01 7.18 18.30
N TYR A 153 4.04 7.15 19.61
CA TYR A 153 5.04 7.87 20.40
C TYR A 153 6.37 7.10 20.46
N LEU A 154 7.45 7.81 20.25
CA LEU A 154 8.83 7.33 20.35
C LEU A 154 9.51 7.94 21.59
N PRO A 155 9.52 7.25 22.74
CA PRO A 155 10.02 7.81 24.00
C PRO A 155 11.46 8.34 23.92
N HIS A 156 12.34 7.62 23.19
CA HIS A 156 13.76 7.98 23.10
C HIS A 156 14.02 9.31 22.36
N LYS A 157 13.04 9.80 21.60
CA LYS A 157 13.14 11.02 20.79
C LYS A 157 12.14 12.08 21.23
N ASP A 158 11.29 11.77 22.20
CA ASP A 158 10.09 12.56 22.55
C ASP A 158 9.32 13.03 21.30
N GLN A 159 9.03 12.11 20.39
CA GLN A 159 8.46 12.43 19.09
C GLN A 159 7.30 11.51 18.73
N LEU A 160 6.27 12.08 18.11
CA LEU A 160 5.20 11.34 17.49
C LEU A 160 5.52 11.03 16.03
N VAL A 161 5.29 9.77 15.64
CA VAL A 161 5.18 9.36 14.25
C VAL A 161 3.69 9.34 13.91
N VAL A 162 3.29 10.15 12.94
CA VAL A 162 1.90 10.26 12.47
C VAL A 162 1.86 9.92 10.98
N GLY A 163 1.04 8.93 10.61
CA GLY A 163 0.96 8.51 9.23
C GLY A 163 0.25 7.19 9.03
N PHE A 164 0.46 6.58 7.89
CA PHE A 164 -0.17 5.30 7.55
C PHE A 164 0.77 4.12 7.81
N ARG A 165 0.19 2.92 7.99
CA ARG A 165 0.97 1.70 8.12
C ARG A 165 1.84 1.48 6.89
N GLU A 166 3.07 1.07 7.11
CA GLU A 166 3.92 0.55 6.06
C GLU A 166 3.31 -0.74 5.49
N ARG A 167 3.66 -1.03 4.26
CA ARG A 167 3.30 -2.30 3.63
C ARG A 167 3.97 -3.45 4.39
N GLN A 168 3.20 -4.49 4.68
CA GLN A 168 3.66 -5.74 5.32
C GLN A 168 4.33 -5.59 6.70
N THR A 169 4.25 -4.42 7.33
CA THR A 169 4.80 -4.22 8.67
C THR A 169 3.78 -3.56 9.61
N ASN A 170 4.08 -3.58 10.91
CA ASN A 170 3.32 -2.85 11.92
C ASN A 170 3.88 -1.45 12.19
N LYS A 171 4.85 -1.00 11.38
CA LYS A 171 5.42 0.34 11.51
C LYS A 171 4.52 1.37 10.83
N LEU A 172 4.77 2.63 11.12
CA LEU A 172 4.11 3.76 10.47
C LEU A 172 5.12 4.50 9.59
N THR A 173 4.73 4.79 8.35
CA THR A 173 5.39 5.77 7.51
C THR A 173 4.96 7.15 7.98
N SER A 174 5.90 7.96 8.48
CA SER A 174 5.62 9.37 8.80
C SER A 174 5.34 10.15 7.53
N ILE A 175 4.23 10.85 7.48
CA ILE A 175 3.82 11.65 6.32
C ILE A 175 3.54 13.08 6.73
N ASP A 176 3.81 14.03 5.85
CA ASP A 176 3.48 15.44 6.03
C ASP A 176 2.26 15.86 5.19
N ARG A 177 2.07 15.18 4.07
CA ARG A 177 0.91 15.30 3.20
C ARG A 177 0.55 13.94 2.60
N CYS A 178 -0.74 13.71 2.39
CA CYS A 178 -1.23 12.57 1.63
C CYS A 178 -1.98 13.06 0.39
N LEU A 179 -1.53 12.69 -0.80
CA LEU A 179 -2.10 13.19 -2.08
C LEU A 179 -3.54 12.72 -2.33
N VAL A 180 -3.99 11.66 -1.66
CA VAL A 180 -5.36 11.16 -1.87
C VAL A 180 -6.37 11.69 -0.84
N LEU A 181 -5.90 12.28 0.27
CA LEU A 181 -6.78 12.94 1.23
C LEU A 181 -7.23 14.29 0.69
N ASP A 182 -8.51 14.61 0.92
CA ASP A 182 -9.05 15.92 0.58
C ASP A 182 -8.23 17.05 1.22
N GLN A 183 -7.99 18.11 0.45
CA GLN A 183 -7.17 19.25 0.89
C GLN A 183 -7.76 19.98 2.10
N ALA A 184 -9.08 19.90 2.29
CA ALA A 184 -9.76 20.50 3.42
C ALA A 184 -9.30 19.94 4.79
N PHE A 185 -8.72 18.73 4.83
CA PHE A 185 -8.10 18.20 6.06
C PHE A 185 -6.83 18.96 6.46
N GLY A 186 -6.29 19.80 5.59
CA GLY A 186 -5.10 20.59 5.86
C GLY A 186 -3.82 19.77 5.97
N SER A 187 -2.86 20.33 6.70
CA SER A 187 -1.52 19.76 6.82
C SER A 187 -1.44 18.71 7.94
N ILE A 188 -0.93 17.53 7.61
CA ILE A 188 -0.60 16.50 8.62
C ILE A 188 0.49 17.02 9.58
N THR A 189 1.37 17.91 9.13
CA THR A 189 2.37 18.54 9.99
C THR A 189 1.73 19.35 11.12
N ARG A 190 0.67 20.13 10.82
CA ARG A 190 -0.07 20.88 11.86
C ARG A 190 -0.74 19.93 12.86
N LEU A 191 -1.29 18.84 12.36
CA LEU A 191 -1.89 17.80 13.19
C LEU A 191 -0.84 17.14 14.10
N LYS A 192 0.37 16.86 13.59
CA LYS A 192 1.49 16.37 14.41
C LYS A 192 1.84 17.34 15.52
N GLN A 193 1.93 18.64 15.22
CA GLN A 193 2.23 19.68 16.21
C GLN A 193 1.17 19.73 17.31
N LEU A 194 -0.12 19.71 16.94
CA LEU A 194 -1.22 19.67 17.90
C LEU A 194 -1.13 18.44 18.81
N LEU A 195 -0.95 17.25 18.23
CA LEU A 195 -0.87 16.02 19.02
C LEU A 195 0.39 15.97 19.90
N GLN A 196 1.50 16.58 19.47
CA GLN A 196 2.74 16.66 20.24
C GLN A 196 2.61 17.56 21.48
N SER A 197 1.73 18.56 21.45
CA SER A 197 1.49 19.45 22.59
C SER A 197 0.61 18.82 23.69
N LEU A 198 -0.08 17.71 23.41
CA LEU A 198 -0.95 17.04 24.37
C LEU A 198 -0.13 16.32 25.45
N THR A 199 -0.57 16.40 26.69
CA THR A 199 0.05 15.69 27.83
C THR A 199 -0.08 14.18 27.67
N ALA A 200 -1.24 13.70 27.18
CA ALA A 200 -1.53 12.29 26.92
C ALA A 200 -1.01 11.77 25.57
N LYS A 201 -0.07 12.47 24.91
CA LYS A 201 0.44 12.10 23.57
C LYS A 201 0.91 10.65 23.44
N ALA A 202 1.49 10.09 24.51
CA ALA A 202 1.98 8.71 24.52
C ALA A 202 0.86 7.66 24.45
N ALA A 203 -0.35 8.01 24.88
CA ALA A 203 -1.52 7.13 24.90
C ALA A 203 -2.33 7.17 23.60
N ILE A 204 -2.00 8.07 22.64
CA ILE A 204 -2.72 8.20 21.39
C ILE A 204 -2.30 7.08 20.43
N GLY A 205 -3.25 6.24 20.01
CA GLY A 205 -3.01 5.13 19.08
C GLY A 205 -3.32 5.47 17.61
N HIS A 206 -4.35 6.26 17.37
CA HIS A 206 -4.71 6.75 16.05
C HIS A 206 -5.70 7.91 16.11
N ILE A 207 -5.84 8.60 15.01
CA ILE A 207 -6.86 9.60 14.77
C ILE A 207 -7.73 9.20 13.58
N GLU A 208 -8.99 9.59 13.63
CA GLU A 208 -9.91 9.43 12.51
C GLU A 208 -10.32 10.81 12.01
N LEU A 209 -10.19 10.99 10.69
CA LEU A 209 -10.67 12.16 9.97
C LEU A 209 -11.89 11.76 9.15
N ALA A 210 -12.93 12.55 9.20
CA ALA A 210 -14.10 12.39 8.34
C ALA A 210 -14.61 13.76 7.92
N MET A 211 -14.99 13.89 6.65
CA MET A 211 -15.54 15.11 6.08
C MET A 211 -16.95 14.85 5.55
N GLY A 212 -17.91 15.61 6.04
CA GLY A 212 -19.23 15.75 5.50
C GLY A 212 -19.29 16.79 4.38
N ASP A 213 -20.46 17.30 4.07
CA ASP A 213 -20.61 18.34 3.04
C ASP A 213 -20.30 19.75 3.60
N CYS A 214 -20.53 19.96 4.89
CA CYS A 214 -20.31 21.24 5.56
C CYS A 214 -19.25 21.20 6.64
N ASP A 215 -18.94 20.02 7.22
CA ASP A 215 -18.15 19.90 8.44
C ASP A 215 -17.03 18.87 8.31
N ILE A 216 -15.98 19.07 9.12
CA ILE A 216 -14.88 18.10 9.29
C ILE A 216 -14.89 17.65 10.75
N ALA A 217 -14.91 16.33 10.95
CA ALA A 217 -14.76 15.70 12.24
C ALA A 217 -13.36 15.12 12.40
N LEU A 218 -12.77 15.37 13.56
CA LEU A 218 -11.52 14.77 14.01
C LEU A 218 -11.77 14.02 15.30
N THR A 219 -11.51 12.71 15.33
CA THR A 219 -11.61 11.87 16.51
C THR A 219 -10.24 11.39 16.92
N VAL A 220 -9.83 11.68 18.16
CA VAL A 220 -8.60 11.17 18.75
C VAL A 220 -8.90 9.92 19.57
N ARG A 221 -8.23 8.80 19.26
CA ARG A 221 -8.33 7.54 20.01
C ARG A 221 -7.14 7.38 20.93
N HIS A 222 -7.40 7.30 22.23
CA HIS A 222 -6.38 7.12 23.25
C HIS A 222 -6.77 6.00 24.23
N THR A 223 -5.80 5.49 24.96
CA THR A 223 -5.94 4.36 25.90
C THR A 223 -6.09 4.78 27.35
N GLU A 224 -5.85 6.05 27.67
CA GLU A 224 -5.95 6.60 29.03
C GLU A 224 -7.25 7.39 29.21
N LYS A 225 -7.68 7.58 30.47
CA LYS A 225 -8.78 8.48 30.79
C LYS A 225 -8.39 9.91 30.41
N LYS A 226 -9.38 10.71 29.96
CA LYS A 226 -9.17 12.13 29.65
C LYS A 226 -8.47 12.83 30.78
N ASN A 227 -7.41 13.57 30.48
CA ASN A 227 -6.83 14.53 31.36
C ASN A 227 -7.53 15.87 31.12
N THR A 228 -7.92 16.58 32.19
CA THR A 228 -8.61 17.88 32.12
C THR A 228 -7.76 18.98 31.47
N GLU A 229 -6.43 18.78 31.40
CA GLU A 229 -5.50 19.70 30.75
C GLU A 229 -5.45 19.61 29.24
N ASP A 230 -6.00 18.55 28.64
CA ASP A 230 -6.01 18.29 27.18
C ASP A 230 -7.36 18.66 26.50
N VAL A 231 -8.24 19.37 27.20
CA VAL A 231 -9.60 19.76 26.72
C VAL A 231 -9.63 21.23 26.30
#